data_4995b1e88e5200169f862673f46dafd7
#
_entry.id   4995b1e88e5200169f862673f46dafd7
#
_cell.length_a   1.000
_cell.length_b   1.000
_cell.length_c   1.000
_cell.angle_alpha   90.00
_cell.angle_beta   90.00
_cell.angle_gamma   90.00
#
_symmetry.space_group_name_H-M   'P 1'
#
loop_
_entity.id
_entity.type
_entity.pdbx_description
1 polymer ?
#
loop_
_entity_poly.entity_id
_entity_poly.type
_entity_poly.pdbx_seq_one_letter_code
_entity_poly.pdbx_strand_id
1 'polypeptide(L)'
;MLTELVALDGGSFRMGSTQFYPEEAPVHTVTVTPFAIERHPVTNAQFGAFVSETGYRTVAEIAPDPALFPGAAAADLVPGALVFRATSGPVDLRDWRQWWDWIPGANWRHPSGPESSIEGRSEHPVVQVCYTDAVAYARWAGRRLPSEAEWEFAARGGATTTYPWGDEAAPGGRLMANTWQGRFPYRNDGALGWAGTSSVGVFPPNGYGLVDMIGNVWEWTTTRFTGRHRLGAPAAACCGPQAPDPSISQALKGGSHLCAPEYCHRYRPAARSPQSQDTATTHIGFRCVADG
;
A
#
# COMPACT_ATOMS: atom_id res chain seq x y z
N MET A 1 -6.50 -20.10 0.96
CA MET A 1 -6.62 -19.98 2.44
C MET A 1 -6.40 -18.50 2.78
N LEU A 2 -7.26 -17.88 3.61
CA LEU A 2 -7.13 -16.49 4.00
C LEU A 2 -5.93 -16.30 4.94
N THR A 3 -5.38 -15.07 4.99
CA THR A 3 -4.31 -14.69 5.94
C THR A 3 -4.78 -14.88 7.39
N GLU A 4 -3.87 -15.34 8.24
CA GLU A 4 -4.05 -15.39 9.69
C GLU A 4 -4.37 -14.00 10.24
N LEU A 5 -5.33 -13.92 11.16
CA LEU A 5 -5.66 -12.71 11.89
C LEU A 5 -4.93 -12.68 13.24
N VAL A 6 -4.30 -11.57 13.54
CA VAL A 6 -3.69 -11.28 14.84
C VAL A 6 -4.64 -10.36 15.61
N ALA A 7 -5.14 -10.83 16.75
CA ALA A 7 -6.01 -10.04 17.63
C ALA A 7 -5.18 -8.97 18.37
N LEU A 8 -5.69 -7.75 18.39
CA LEU A 8 -5.12 -6.60 19.09
C LEU A 8 -6.17 -6.03 20.04
N ASP A 9 -5.79 -5.82 21.30
CA ASP A 9 -6.69 -5.33 22.34
C ASP A 9 -7.12 -3.86 22.15
N GLY A 10 -6.56 -3.18 21.13
CA GLY A 10 -6.76 -1.75 20.95
C GLY A 10 -6.04 -0.93 22.02
N GLY A 11 -6.51 0.30 22.21
CA GLY A 11 -5.93 1.21 23.20
C GLY A 11 -5.61 2.59 22.63
N SER A 12 -5.05 3.45 23.46
CA SER A 12 -4.68 4.82 23.08
C SER A 12 -3.21 4.90 22.69
N PHE A 13 -2.91 5.63 21.62
CA PHE A 13 -1.55 5.85 21.17
C PHE A 13 -1.37 7.26 20.59
N ARG A 14 -0.12 7.65 20.40
CA ARG A 14 0.26 8.92 19.76
C ARG A 14 0.38 8.69 18.26
N MET A 15 -0.63 9.12 17.50
CA MET A 15 -0.69 9.02 16.04
C MET A 15 0.01 10.21 15.38
N GLY A 16 0.72 9.95 14.30
CA GLY A 16 1.39 10.97 13.48
C GLY A 16 2.83 11.28 13.90
N SER A 17 3.40 12.29 13.23
CA SER A 17 4.75 12.80 13.46
C SER A 17 4.83 14.29 13.10
N THR A 18 5.79 15.00 13.69
CA THR A 18 6.15 16.38 13.32
C THR A 18 7.59 16.46 12.78
N GLN A 19 8.26 15.31 12.62
CA GLN A 19 9.68 15.24 12.30
C GLN A 19 9.98 15.15 10.79
N PHE A 20 9.00 14.69 9.99
CA PHE A 20 9.26 14.37 8.58
C PHE A 20 8.38 15.18 7.63
N TYR A 21 7.15 14.77 7.38
CA TYR A 21 6.29 15.39 6.38
C TYR A 21 5.12 16.16 7.02
N PRO A 22 4.74 17.31 6.47
CA PRO A 22 3.66 18.15 7.02
C PRO A 22 2.32 17.44 7.18
N GLU A 23 2.03 16.49 6.27
CA GLU A 23 0.78 15.71 6.28
C GLU A 23 0.68 14.73 7.44
N GLU A 24 1.79 14.38 8.08
CA GLU A 24 1.84 13.51 9.26
C GLU A 24 1.42 14.23 10.55
N ALA A 25 1.33 15.55 10.51
CA ALA A 25 0.99 16.40 11.65
C ALA A 25 -0.54 16.72 11.70
N PRO A 26 -1.06 17.12 12.86
CA PRO A 26 -0.40 17.17 14.17
C PRO A 26 -0.31 15.79 14.83
N VAL A 27 0.68 15.61 15.71
CA VAL A 27 0.70 14.45 16.60
C VAL A 27 -0.44 14.59 17.60
N HIS A 28 -1.29 13.58 17.71
CA HIS A 28 -2.46 13.58 18.59
C HIS A 28 -2.73 12.20 19.18
N THR A 29 -3.47 12.17 20.27
CA THR A 29 -3.89 10.90 20.88
C THR A 29 -5.10 10.36 20.13
N VAL A 30 -5.04 9.10 19.73
CA VAL A 30 -6.15 8.34 19.14
C VAL A 30 -6.37 7.09 19.96
N THR A 31 -7.63 6.71 20.15
CA THR A 31 -8.01 5.44 20.75
C THR A 31 -8.62 4.55 19.67
N VAL A 32 -8.13 3.34 19.53
CA VAL A 32 -8.70 2.30 18.68
C VAL A 32 -9.36 1.24 19.56
N THR A 33 -10.52 0.75 19.14
CA THR A 33 -11.21 -0.38 19.78
C THR A 33 -10.49 -1.68 19.49
N PRO A 34 -10.73 -2.79 20.23
CA PRO A 34 -10.21 -4.09 19.87
C PRO A 34 -10.59 -4.48 18.44
N PHE A 35 -9.65 -5.08 17.72
CA PHE A 35 -9.82 -5.57 16.34
C PHE A 35 -8.81 -6.67 16.04
N ALA A 36 -9.00 -7.39 14.95
CA ALA A 36 -8.02 -8.33 14.46
C ALA A 36 -7.52 -7.89 13.07
N ILE A 37 -6.21 -8.01 12.82
CA ILE A 37 -5.57 -7.59 11.57
C ILE A 37 -4.81 -8.74 10.93
N GLU A 38 -4.83 -8.81 9.60
CA GLU A 38 -4.03 -9.76 8.84
C GLU A 38 -2.54 -9.61 9.15
N ARG A 39 -1.88 -10.74 9.42
CA ARG A 39 -0.47 -10.78 9.77
C ARG A 39 0.44 -10.18 8.71
N HIS A 40 0.08 -10.31 7.44
CA HIS A 40 0.82 -9.80 6.28
C HIS A 40 -0.14 -9.25 5.22
N PRO A 41 0.33 -8.47 4.24
CA PRO A 41 -0.48 -8.05 3.10
C PRO A 41 -1.06 -9.23 2.34
N VAL A 42 -2.23 -9.04 1.71
CA VAL A 42 -2.87 -10.05 0.86
C VAL A 42 -1.90 -10.46 -0.26
N THR A 43 -1.69 -11.77 -0.41
CA THR A 43 -0.76 -12.33 -1.40
C THR A 43 -1.43 -12.58 -2.75
N ASN A 44 -0.61 -12.79 -3.80
CA ASN A 44 -1.08 -13.17 -5.13
C ASN A 44 -1.92 -14.47 -5.10
N ALA A 45 -1.51 -15.46 -4.29
CA ALA A 45 -2.26 -16.69 -4.13
C ALA A 45 -3.66 -16.45 -3.53
N GLN A 46 -3.76 -15.60 -2.53
CA GLN A 46 -5.02 -15.27 -1.86
C GLN A 46 -5.95 -14.45 -2.77
N PHE A 47 -5.41 -13.44 -3.44
CA PHE A 47 -6.18 -12.65 -4.40
C PHE A 47 -6.62 -13.49 -5.60
N GLY A 48 -5.76 -14.40 -6.07
CA GLY A 48 -6.09 -15.37 -7.11
C GLY A 48 -7.25 -16.31 -6.74
N ALA A 49 -7.32 -16.75 -5.48
CA ALA A 49 -8.44 -17.53 -4.99
C ALA A 49 -9.76 -16.75 -5.03
N PHE A 50 -9.75 -15.49 -4.57
CA PHE A 50 -10.89 -14.57 -4.68
C PHE A 50 -11.38 -14.43 -6.13
N VAL A 51 -10.46 -14.13 -7.05
CA VAL A 51 -10.84 -13.98 -8.46
C VAL A 51 -11.34 -15.28 -9.07
N SER A 52 -10.73 -16.41 -8.73
CA SER A 52 -11.16 -17.73 -9.22
C SER A 52 -12.57 -18.10 -8.76
N GLU A 53 -12.92 -17.75 -7.53
CA GLU A 53 -14.23 -18.07 -6.95
C GLU A 53 -15.35 -17.15 -7.45
N THR A 54 -15.02 -15.85 -7.64
CA THR A 54 -16.03 -14.82 -7.92
C THR A 54 -16.11 -14.38 -9.38
N GLY A 55 -15.09 -14.66 -10.18
CA GLY A 55 -14.94 -14.12 -11.54
C GLY A 55 -14.67 -12.60 -11.55
N TYR A 56 -14.20 -12.04 -10.41
CA TYR A 56 -13.95 -10.61 -10.29
C TYR A 56 -12.93 -10.13 -11.31
N ARG A 57 -13.21 -8.97 -11.89
CA ARG A 57 -12.28 -8.23 -12.77
C ARG A 57 -11.85 -6.95 -12.07
N THR A 58 -10.54 -6.74 -11.95
CA THR A 58 -9.98 -5.52 -11.35
C THR A 58 -10.19 -4.31 -12.25
N VAL A 59 -10.11 -3.11 -11.67
CA VAL A 59 -10.23 -1.86 -12.43
C VAL A 59 -9.20 -1.79 -13.56
N ALA A 60 -7.99 -2.26 -13.32
CA ALA A 60 -6.93 -2.32 -14.34
C ALA A 60 -7.24 -3.26 -15.53
N GLU A 61 -8.19 -4.19 -15.37
CA GLU A 61 -8.65 -5.11 -16.43
C GLU A 61 -9.88 -4.58 -17.20
N ILE A 62 -10.38 -3.38 -16.85
CA ILE A 62 -11.57 -2.76 -17.45
C ILE A 62 -11.13 -1.51 -18.19
N ALA A 63 -11.65 -1.31 -19.41
CA ALA A 63 -11.38 -0.08 -20.15
C ALA A 63 -11.90 1.15 -19.38
N PRO A 64 -11.10 2.23 -19.31
CA PRO A 64 -11.54 3.48 -18.67
C PRO A 64 -12.83 4.02 -19.30
N ASP A 65 -13.72 4.57 -18.47
CA ASP A 65 -14.94 5.21 -18.95
C ASP A 65 -14.59 6.49 -19.73
N PRO A 66 -14.96 6.61 -21.03
CA PRO A 66 -14.70 7.81 -21.80
C PRO A 66 -15.27 9.10 -21.19
N ALA A 67 -16.34 9.00 -20.40
CA ALA A 67 -16.93 10.15 -19.73
C ALA A 67 -16.00 10.79 -18.67
N LEU A 68 -15.09 10.01 -18.12
CA LEU A 68 -14.09 10.47 -17.13
C LEU A 68 -12.84 11.08 -17.79
N PHE A 69 -12.68 10.92 -19.11
CA PHE A 69 -11.50 11.36 -19.85
C PHE A 69 -11.89 12.16 -21.10
N PRO A 70 -12.54 13.33 -20.92
CA PRO A 70 -12.99 14.14 -22.06
C PRO A 70 -11.78 14.58 -22.91
N GLY A 71 -11.83 14.23 -24.20
CA GLY A 71 -10.76 14.54 -25.16
C GLY A 71 -9.71 13.45 -25.36
N ALA A 72 -9.74 12.36 -24.61
CA ALA A 72 -8.92 11.19 -24.92
C ALA A 72 -9.45 10.47 -26.17
N ALA A 73 -8.55 10.00 -27.05
CA ALA A 73 -8.98 9.15 -28.15
C ALA A 73 -9.41 7.77 -27.63
N ALA A 74 -10.46 7.19 -28.22
CA ALA A 74 -10.96 5.88 -27.82
C ALA A 74 -9.89 4.78 -27.86
N ALA A 75 -8.92 4.91 -28.76
CA ALA A 75 -7.78 4.01 -28.85
C ALA A 75 -6.80 4.06 -27.65
N ASP A 76 -6.82 5.16 -26.90
CA ASP A 76 -5.96 5.34 -25.71
C ASP A 76 -6.67 4.86 -24.42
N LEU A 77 -7.99 4.65 -24.48
CA LEU A 77 -8.80 4.16 -23.35
C LEU A 77 -8.77 2.64 -23.27
N VAL A 78 -7.58 2.09 -23.12
CA VAL A 78 -7.36 0.64 -23.00
C VAL A 78 -7.12 0.25 -21.54
N PRO A 79 -7.53 -0.97 -21.14
CA PRO A 79 -7.20 -1.49 -19.80
C PRO A 79 -5.69 -1.44 -19.55
N GLY A 80 -5.30 -1.08 -18.35
CA GLY A 80 -3.89 -0.95 -17.99
C GLY A 80 -3.71 -0.34 -16.62
N ALA A 81 -2.46 -0.11 -16.26
CA ALA A 81 -2.10 0.47 -14.97
C ALA A 81 -0.73 1.18 -15.02
N LEU A 82 -0.43 1.94 -13.97
CA LEU A 82 0.86 2.59 -13.82
C LEU A 82 1.94 1.57 -13.41
N VAL A 83 3.02 1.54 -14.18
CA VAL A 83 4.17 0.66 -13.95
C VAL A 83 5.41 1.50 -13.68
N PHE A 84 6.11 1.19 -12.59
CA PHE A 84 7.42 1.77 -12.33
C PHE A 84 8.45 1.22 -13.32
N ARG A 85 9.23 2.13 -13.90
CA ARG A 85 10.37 1.83 -14.75
C ARG A 85 11.60 2.57 -14.26
N ALA A 86 12.64 1.82 -13.95
CA ALA A 86 13.92 2.44 -13.61
C ALA A 86 14.43 3.27 -14.80
N THR A 87 14.91 4.47 -14.52
CA THR A 87 15.52 5.34 -15.54
C THR A 87 16.94 4.88 -15.87
N SER A 88 17.50 5.33 -16.99
CA SER A 88 18.88 4.98 -17.39
C SER A 88 19.96 5.71 -16.58
N GLY A 89 19.57 6.72 -15.78
CA GLY A 89 20.47 7.55 -14.97
C GLY A 89 19.70 8.52 -14.09
N PRO A 90 20.39 9.41 -13.40
CA PRO A 90 19.76 10.41 -12.54
C PRO A 90 18.78 11.30 -13.32
N VAL A 91 17.65 11.62 -12.68
CA VAL A 91 16.58 12.48 -13.22
C VAL A 91 16.12 13.49 -12.16
N ASP A 92 15.31 14.47 -12.55
CA ASP A 92 14.68 15.39 -11.61
C ASP A 92 13.59 14.67 -10.79
N LEU A 93 13.86 14.43 -9.51
CA LEU A 93 12.96 13.71 -8.62
C LEU A 93 11.64 14.45 -8.32
N ARG A 94 11.46 15.69 -8.79
CA ARG A 94 10.18 16.41 -8.68
C ARG A 94 9.19 16.03 -9.77
N ASP A 95 9.65 15.40 -10.84
CA ASP A 95 8.80 14.94 -11.96
C ASP A 95 8.69 13.42 -11.98
N TRP A 96 7.71 12.90 -11.24
CA TRP A 96 7.43 11.47 -11.12
C TRP A 96 7.13 10.78 -12.45
N ARG A 97 6.69 11.50 -13.48
CA ARG A 97 6.39 10.96 -14.83
C ARG A 97 7.62 10.39 -15.52
N GLN A 98 8.82 10.67 -15.03
CA GLN A 98 10.05 10.13 -15.59
C GLN A 98 10.29 8.66 -15.29
N TRP A 99 9.58 8.07 -14.32
CA TRP A 99 9.68 6.66 -13.92
C TRP A 99 8.33 5.97 -13.74
N TRP A 100 7.22 6.61 -14.08
CA TRP A 100 5.90 6.00 -14.12
C TRP A 100 5.32 6.07 -15.52
N ASP A 101 5.04 4.90 -16.11
CA ASP A 101 4.41 4.76 -17.40
C ASP A 101 3.05 4.08 -17.28
N TRP A 102 2.05 4.56 -18.02
CA TRP A 102 0.83 3.79 -18.24
C TRP A 102 1.12 2.66 -19.22
N ILE A 103 0.94 1.41 -18.77
CA ILE A 103 1.20 0.23 -19.58
C ILE A 103 -0.11 -0.50 -19.88
N PRO A 104 -0.56 -0.53 -21.15
CA PRO A 104 -1.69 -1.33 -21.58
C PRO A 104 -1.52 -2.80 -21.17
N GLY A 105 -2.58 -3.40 -20.64
CA GLY A 105 -2.59 -4.78 -20.17
C GLY A 105 -1.86 -5.07 -18.87
N ALA A 106 -1.23 -4.06 -18.23
CA ALA A 106 -0.74 -4.23 -16.87
C ALA A 106 -1.92 -4.39 -15.89
N ASN A 107 -1.86 -5.43 -15.06
CA ASN A 107 -2.86 -5.78 -14.05
C ASN A 107 -2.22 -6.68 -12.98
N TRP A 108 -2.98 -7.17 -12.02
CA TRP A 108 -2.46 -7.98 -10.93
C TRP A 108 -1.79 -9.31 -11.36
N ARG A 109 -2.19 -9.91 -12.52
CA ARG A 109 -1.54 -11.11 -13.10
C ARG A 109 -0.29 -10.77 -13.92
N HIS A 110 -0.28 -9.57 -14.47
CA HIS A 110 0.76 -9.05 -15.37
C HIS A 110 1.26 -7.69 -14.82
N PRO A 111 1.92 -7.65 -13.64
CA PRO A 111 2.13 -6.39 -12.92
C PRO A 111 3.05 -5.38 -13.62
N SER A 112 3.85 -5.81 -14.57
CA SER A 112 4.73 -4.94 -15.37
C SER A 112 4.33 -4.88 -16.86
N GLY A 113 3.11 -5.32 -17.20
CA GLY A 113 2.58 -5.41 -18.55
C GLY A 113 2.43 -6.84 -19.05
N PRO A 114 1.86 -7.05 -20.24
CA PRO A 114 1.41 -8.36 -20.77
C PRO A 114 2.46 -9.47 -20.76
N GLU A 115 3.73 -9.10 -20.94
CA GLU A 115 4.85 -10.05 -20.96
C GLU A 115 5.34 -10.45 -19.55
N SER A 116 4.80 -9.81 -18.50
CA SER A 116 5.13 -10.15 -17.12
C SER A 116 4.17 -11.18 -16.54
N SER A 117 4.60 -11.85 -15.47
CA SER A 117 3.81 -12.91 -14.80
C SER A 117 4.05 -12.89 -13.31
N ILE A 118 3.06 -13.38 -12.56
CA ILE A 118 3.18 -13.67 -11.11
C ILE A 118 3.59 -15.12 -10.84
N GLU A 119 3.96 -15.89 -11.86
CA GLU A 119 4.48 -17.24 -11.69
C GLU A 119 5.69 -17.25 -10.75
N GLY A 120 5.72 -18.18 -9.79
CA GLY A 120 6.74 -18.23 -8.75
C GLY A 120 6.62 -17.13 -7.68
N ARG A 121 5.58 -16.28 -7.72
CA ARG A 121 5.35 -15.17 -6.77
C ARG A 121 4.05 -15.32 -5.98
N SER A 122 3.64 -16.54 -5.68
CA SER A 122 2.39 -16.83 -4.94
C SER A 122 2.33 -16.12 -3.60
N GLU A 123 3.47 -16.04 -2.90
CA GLU A 123 3.63 -15.44 -1.57
C GLU A 123 4.04 -13.97 -1.59
N HIS A 124 4.13 -13.34 -2.75
CA HIS A 124 4.32 -11.89 -2.83
C HIS A 124 2.99 -11.17 -2.61
N PRO A 125 3.02 -9.95 -2.03
CA PRO A 125 1.83 -9.10 -1.98
C PRO A 125 1.25 -8.91 -3.38
N VAL A 126 -0.08 -8.97 -3.48
CA VAL A 126 -0.76 -8.55 -4.70
C VAL A 126 -0.56 -7.05 -4.91
N VAL A 127 -0.27 -6.67 -6.14
CA VAL A 127 -0.15 -5.27 -6.58
C VAL A 127 -1.02 -5.03 -7.81
N GLN A 128 -1.04 -3.81 -8.34
CA GLN A 128 -1.95 -3.44 -9.44
C GLN A 128 -3.43 -3.59 -9.07
N VAL A 129 -3.74 -3.32 -7.82
CA VAL A 129 -5.10 -3.31 -7.26
C VAL A 129 -5.43 -1.92 -6.73
N CYS A 130 -6.55 -1.38 -7.16
CA CYS A 130 -7.04 -0.10 -6.68
C CYS A 130 -7.84 -0.25 -5.37
N TYR A 131 -8.31 0.86 -4.82
CA TYR A 131 -9.07 0.86 -3.56
C TYR A 131 -10.33 -0.01 -3.63
N THR A 132 -11.08 0.06 -4.73
CA THR A 132 -12.33 -0.71 -4.88
C THR A 132 -12.07 -2.21 -5.05
N ASP A 133 -10.95 -2.59 -5.68
CA ASP A 133 -10.53 -4.00 -5.77
C ASP A 133 -10.22 -4.55 -4.37
N ALA A 134 -9.49 -3.78 -3.56
CA ALA A 134 -9.17 -4.15 -2.19
C ALA A 134 -10.42 -4.27 -1.31
N VAL A 135 -11.39 -3.35 -1.45
CA VAL A 135 -12.69 -3.42 -0.76
C VAL A 135 -13.49 -4.64 -1.19
N ALA A 136 -13.49 -4.98 -2.49
CA ALA A 136 -14.20 -6.15 -3.01
C ALA A 136 -13.63 -7.45 -2.41
N TYR A 137 -12.30 -7.59 -2.41
CA TYR A 137 -11.63 -8.71 -1.75
C TYR A 137 -11.97 -8.79 -0.25
N ALA A 138 -11.85 -7.66 0.47
CA ALA A 138 -12.11 -7.63 1.91
C ALA A 138 -13.53 -8.12 2.24
N ARG A 139 -14.53 -7.70 1.48
CA ARG A 139 -15.92 -8.17 1.64
C ARG A 139 -16.09 -9.65 1.36
N TRP A 140 -15.49 -10.16 0.28
CA TRP A 140 -15.50 -11.58 -0.02
C TRP A 140 -14.90 -12.42 1.12
N ALA A 141 -13.81 -11.90 1.71
CA ALA A 141 -13.15 -12.54 2.85
C ALA A 141 -13.92 -12.41 4.18
N GLY A 142 -15.09 -11.72 4.21
CA GLY A 142 -15.80 -11.40 5.45
C GLY A 142 -15.06 -10.43 6.35
N ARG A 143 -14.26 -9.52 5.75
CA ARG A 143 -13.38 -8.56 6.41
C ARG A 143 -13.63 -7.14 5.88
N ARG A 144 -12.86 -6.18 6.37
CA ARG A 144 -12.81 -4.81 5.86
C ARG A 144 -11.37 -4.32 5.76
N LEU A 145 -11.15 -3.21 5.06
CA LEU A 145 -9.86 -2.51 5.14
C LEU A 145 -9.74 -1.78 6.50
N PRO A 146 -8.51 -1.62 7.02
CA PRO A 146 -8.28 -0.86 8.23
C PRO A 146 -8.54 0.63 8.00
N SER A 147 -8.93 1.34 9.05
CA SER A 147 -8.75 2.78 9.11
C SER A 147 -7.25 3.12 9.22
N GLU A 148 -6.87 4.34 8.89
CA GLU A 148 -5.49 4.79 9.06
C GLU A 148 -5.01 4.66 10.51
N ALA A 149 -5.89 4.92 11.48
CA ALA A 149 -5.57 4.82 12.90
C ALA A 149 -5.32 3.37 13.34
N GLU A 150 -6.16 2.43 12.93
CA GLU A 150 -5.96 1.00 13.20
C GLU A 150 -4.67 0.50 12.56
N TRP A 151 -4.43 0.91 11.32
CA TRP A 151 -3.21 0.52 10.60
C TRP A 151 -1.95 1.04 11.31
N GLU A 152 -1.93 2.34 11.70
CA GLU A 152 -0.76 2.93 12.38
C GLU A 152 -0.56 2.34 13.77
N PHE A 153 -1.64 2.09 14.54
CA PHE A 153 -1.57 1.39 15.83
C PHE A 153 -0.91 0.01 15.66
N ALA A 154 -1.38 -0.77 14.70
CA ALA A 154 -0.85 -2.09 14.40
C ALA A 154 0.61 -2.03 13.94
N ALA A 155 0.95 -1.09 13.06
CA ALA A 155 2.30 -0.93 12.52
C ALA A 155 3.33 -0.55 13.59
N ARG A 156 2.95 0.25 14.58
CA ARG A 156 3.83 0.61 15.69
C ARG A 156 4.22 -0.60 16.54
N GLY A 157 3.39 -1.63 16.63
CA GLY A 157 3.71 -2.81 17.43
C GLY A 157 3.99 -2.51 18.90
N GLY A 158 3.35 -1.48 19.46
CA GLY A 158 3.58 -0.97 20.83
C GLY A 158 4.75 0.02 20.96
N ALA A 159 5.52 0.26 19.90
CA ALA A 159 6.65 1.20 19.92
C ALA A 159 6.20 2.66 19.78
N THR A 160 6.96 3.56 20.40
CA THR A 160 6.81 5.03 20.27
C THR A 160 7.90 5.67 19.41
N THR A 161 8.84 4.87 18.95
CA THR A 161 10.00 5.23 18.14
C THR A 161 9.62 5.54 16.69
N THR A 162 10.59 6.02 15.92
CA THR A 162 10.43 6.36 14.49
C THR A 162 9.98 5.16 13.65
N TYR A 163 10.57 3.99 13.91
CA TYR A 163 10.22 2.71 13.30
C TYR A 163 9.73 1.72 14.38
N PRO A 164 9.06 0.64 14.01
CA PRO A 164 8.64 -0.37 14.98
C PRO A 164 9.79 -1.05 15.75
N TRP A 165 11.01 -0.94 15.21
CA TRP A 165 12.24 -1.54 15.76
C TRP A 165 13.21 -0.53 16.39
N GLY A 166 12.86 0.75 16.49
CA GLY A 166 13.71 1.80 17.07
C GLY A 166 13.78 3.05 16.21
N ASP A 167 14.81 3.87 16.42
CA ASP A 167 14.94 5.15 15.72
C ASP A 167 15.89 5.10 14.50
N GLU A 168 16.63 4.01 14.33
CA GLU A 168 17.51 3.80 13.19
C GLU A 168 16.81 2.98 12.11
N ALA A 169 16.87 3.44 10.84
CA ALA A 169 16.26 2.72 9.71
C ALA A 169 16.87 1.33 9.50
N ALA A 170 18.19 1.20 9.71
CA ALA A 170 18.94 -0.04 9.58
C ALA A 170 19.91 -0.21 10.77
N PRO A 171 19.40 -0.67 11.94
CA PRO A 171 20.22 -0.80 13.14
C PRO A 171 21.38 -1.78 12.91
N GLY A 172 22.60 -1.28 13.16
CA GLY A 172 23.82 -2.04 12.88
C GLY A 172 24.00 -2.44 11.42
N GLY A 173 23.38 -1.74 10.47
CA GLY A 173 23.41 -2.05 9.04
C GLY A 173 22.45 -3.16 8.61
N ARG A 174 21.63 -3.69 9.52
CA ARG A 174 20.63 -4.73 9.22
C ARG A 174 19.39 -4.10 8.57
N LEU A 175 19.02 -4.57 7.37
CA LEU A 175 17.78 -4.18 6.73
C LEU A 175 16.58 -4.79 7.46
N MET A 176 15.64 -3.93 7.84
CA MET A 176 14.45 -4.31 8.62
C MET A 176 13.18 -4.32 7.80
N ALA A 177 13.23 -3.83 6.56
CA ALA A 177 12.11 -3.73 5.64
C ALA A 177 12.58 -3.79 4.19
N ASN A 178 11.68 -4.20 3.28
CA ASN A 178 11.93 -4.12 1.84
C ASN A 178 11.73 -2.67 1.36
N THR A 179 12.83 -1.97 1.19
CA THR A 179 12.91 -0.59 0.68
C THR A 179 13.96 -0.49 -0.40
N TRP A 180 13.97 0.60 -1.15
CA TRP A 180 14.94 0.84 -2.20
C TRP A 180 16.38 0.86 -1.65
N GLN A 181 17.27 0.09 -2.27
CA GLN A 181 18.68 0.05 -1.89
C GLN A 181 19.53 0.50 -3.08
N GLY A 182 20.12 1.68 -2.97
CA GLY A 182 20.95 2.23 -4.03
C GLY A 182 20.57 3.65 -4.39
N ARG A 183 20.48 3.99 -5.66
CA ARG A 183 20.19 5.36 -6.13
C ARG A 183 18.89 5.43 -6.92
N PHE A 184 17.88 6.03 -6.31
CA PHE A 184 16.57 6.18 -6.93
C PHE A 184 16.59 7.21 -8.07
N PRO A 185 15.90 6.98 -9.21
CA PRO A 185 15.12 5.79 -9.57
C PRO A 185 15.85 4.85 -10.54
N TYR A 186 17.18 4.93 -10.67
CA TYR A 186 17.93 4.28 -11.74
C TYR A 186 18.79 3.08 -11.30
N ARG A 187 19.09 2.97 -9.99
CA ARG A 187 19.89 1.85 -9.49
C ARG A 187 19.28 1.31 -8.20
N ASN A 188 18.83 0.08 -8.24
CA ASN A 188 18.37 -0.66 -7.07
C ASN A 188 19.22 -1.94 -6.90
N ASP A 189 20.01 -2.00 -5.84
CA ASP A 189 20.85 -3.16 -5.52
C ASP A 189 20.02 -4.28 -4.84
N GLY A 190 18.77 -4.00 -4.49
CA GLY A 190 17.81 -4.93 -3.90
C GLY A 190 17.98 -5.14 -2.38
N ALA A 191 16.89 -4.99 -1.63
CA ALA A 191 16.86 -5.32 -0.20
C ALA A 191 16.91 -6.86 -0.04
N LEU A 192 17.98 -7.40 0.52
CA LEU A 192 18.23 -8.85 0.62
C LEU A 192 18.07 -9.60 -0.72
N GLY A 193 18.41 -8.92 -1.84
CA GLY A 193 18.26 -9.45 -3.20
C GLY A 193 16.93 -9.14 -3.88
N TRP A 194 15.97 -8.48 -3.20
CA TRP A 194 14.67 -8.12 -3.76
C TRP A 194 14.69 -6.68 -4.31
N ALA A 195 14.68 -6.54 -5.63
CA ALA A 195 14.59 -5.23 -6.29
C ALA A 195 13.14 -4.75 -6.50
N GLY A 196 12.17 -5.64 -6.39
CA GLY A 196 10.73 -5.38 -6.40
C GLY A 196 10.08 -5.80 -5.09
N THR A 197 8.83 -6.27 -5.15
CA THR A 197 8.19 -6.90 -3.97
C THR A 197 8.98 -8.13 -3.52
N SER A 198 9.00 -8.41 -2.24
CA SER A 198 9.48 -9.67 -1.66
C SER A 198 8.32 -10.57 -1.25
N SER A 199 8.58 -11.87 -1.07
CA SER A 199 7.63 -12.73 -0.36
C SER A 199 7.32 -12.16 1.01
N VAL A 200 6.09 -12.32 1.49
CA VAL A 200 5.69 -11.85 2.82
C VAL A 200 6.49 -12.54 3.92
N GLY A 201 6.86 -11.78 4.95
CA GLY A 201 7.57 -12.32 6.11
C GLY A 201 9.07 -12.54 5.92
N VAL A 202 9.68 -12.06 4.84
CA VAL A 202 11.15 -12.09 4.66
C VAL A 202 11.84 -11.20 5.70
N PHE A 203 11.20 -10.11 6.09
CA PHE A 203 11.72 -9.17 7.09
C PHE A 203 11.12 -9.42 8.47
N PRO A 204 11.81 -8.98 9.55
CA PRO A 204 11.39 -9.29 10.92
C PRO A 204 10.00 -8.73 11.25
N PRO A 205 9.21 -9.43 12.08
CA PRO A 205 7.94 -8.91 12.58
C PRO A 205 8.13 -7.74 13.54
N ASN A 206 7.08 -6.94 13.70
CA ASN A 206 7.01 -5.94 14.76
C ASN A 206 6.62 -6.56 16.11
N GLY A 207 6.44 -5.72 17.15
CA GLY A 207 6.12 -6.18 18.50
C GLY A 207 4.76 -6.90 18.66
N TYR A 208 3.87 -6.81 17.67
CA TYR A 208 2.61 -7.55 17.61
C TYR A 208 2.69 -8.81 16.72
N GLY A 209 3.85 -9.15 16.20
CA GLY A 209 4.03 -10.31 15.32
C GLY A 209 3.59 -10.07 13.87
N LEU A 210 3.27 -8.82 13.50
CA LEU A 210 2.90 -8.44 12.15
C LEU A 210 4.15 -8.24 11.29
N VAL A 211 4.11 -8.74 10.06
CA VAL A 211 5.21 -8.62 9.10
C VAL A 211 4.84 -7.67 7.96
N ASP A 212 5.85 -7.10 7.32
CA ASP A 212 5.72 -6.19 6.17
C ASP A 212 4.79 -4.98 6.42
N MET A 213 4.67 -4.52 7.68
CA MET A 213 3.98 -3.27 8.01
C MET A 213 4.75 -2.05 7.47
N ILE A 214 6.03 -2.21 7.21
CA ILE A 214 6.91 -1.16 6.70
C ILE A 214 7.61 -1.68 5.44
N GLY A 215 7.55 -0.89 4.35
CA GLY A 215 8.14 -1.27 3.07
C GLY A 215 7.30 -2.29 2.31
N ASN A 216 7.89 -3.01 1.39
CA ASN A 216 7.31 -3.96 0.45
C ASN A 216 6.24 -3.32 -0.45
N VAL A 217 5.01 -3.11 0.05
CA VAL A 217 3.96 -2.40 -0.66
C VAL A 217 3.29 -1.35 0.23
N TRP A 218 2.89 -0.23 -0.37
CA TRP A 218 1.91 0.66 0.24
C TRP A 218 0.60 -0.08 0.46
N GLU A 219 -0.12 0.28 1.52
CA GLU A 219 -1.38 -0.39 1.86
C GLU A 219 -2.55 0.59 1.91
N TRP A 220 -3.65 0.20 1.26
CA TRP A 220 -4.90 0.93 1.27
C TRP A 220 -5.52 1.00 2.68
N THR A 221 -6.03 2.19 3.05
CA THR A 221 -6.88 2.37 4.25
C THR A 221 -8.22 2.99 3.87
N THR A 222 -9.22 2.86 4.75
CA THR A 222 -10.54 3.47 4.56
C THR A 222 -10.57 4.97 4.80
N THR A 223 -9.51 5.53 5.36
CA THR A 223 -9.46 6.94 5.72
C THR A 223 -9.21 7.82 4.49
N ARG A 224 -10.09 8.79 4.23
CA ARG A 224 -9.86 9.80 3.21
C ARG A 224 -8.65 10.65 3.58
N PHE A 225 -7.76 10.83 2.62
CA PHE A 225 -6.58 11.67 2.84
C PHE A 225 -6.94 13.14 2.98
N THR A 226 -6.31 13.78 3.93
CA THR A 226 -6.29 15.23 4.10
C THR A 226 -4.85 15.67 4.33
N GLY A 227 -4.49 16.87 3.89
CA GLY A 227 -3.10 17.38 3.99
C GLY A 227 -2.57 17.52 5.41
N ARG A 228 -3.41 17.25 6.43
CA ARG A 228 -3.04 17.13 7.85
C ARG A 228 -4.09 16.27 8.55
N HIS A 229 -3.75 15.67 9.68
CA HIS A 229 -4.72 14.98 10.51
C HIS A 229 -5.81 15.95 10.98
N ARG A 230 -7.07 15.49 10.92
CA ARG A 230 -8.22 16.23 11.46
C ARG A 230 -8.51 15.78 12.87
N LEU A 231 -8.42 16.69 13.82
CA LEU A 231 -8.75 16.42 15.23
C LEU A 231 -10.27 16.35 15.40
N GLY A 232 -10.76 15.31 16.07
CA GLY A 232 -12.17 15.18 16.46
C GLY A 232 -13.17 14.83 15.35
N ALA A 233 -12.71 14.49 14.15
CA ALA A 233 -13.61 13.98 13.11
C ALA A 233 -13.80 12.46 13.29
N PRO A 234 -15.06 11.95 13.36
CA PRO A 234 -15.29 10.52 13.29
C PRO A 234 -14.76 9.99 11.95
N ALA A 235 -14.17 8.80 11.97
CA ALA A 235 -13.82 8.09 10.73
C ALA A 235 -15.10 7.92 9.91
N ALA A 236 -15.18 8.56 8.74
CA ALA A 236 -16.30 8.37 7.86
C ALA A 236 -16.21 6.95 7.29
N ALA A 237 -17.04 6.04 7.80
CA ALA A 237 -17.21 4.72 7.23
C ALA A 237 -17.88 4.87 5.86
N CYS A 238 -17.13 4.57 4.79
CA CYS A 238 -17.72 4.45 3.46
C CYS A 238 -18.50 3.13 3.39
N CYS A 239 -19.83 3.21 3.47
CA CYS A 239 -20.73 2.06 3.32
C CYS A 239 -21.15 1.93 1.85
N GLY A 240 -20.84 0.78 1.21
CA GLY A 240 -21.41 0.36 -0.06
C GLY A 240 -20.39 0.15 -1.19
N PRO A 241 -20.69 -0.71 -2.18
CA PRO A 241 -19.92 -0.82 -3.41
C PRO A 241 -20.24 0.40 -4.28
N GLN A 242 -19.35 1.36 -4.33
CA GLN A 242 -19.38 2.47 -5.27
C GLN A 242 -18.28 2.26 -6.31
N ALA A 243 -18.54 2.68 -7.54
CA ALA A 243 -17.47 2.82 -8.53
C ALA A 243 -16.34 3.69 -7.95
N PRO A 244 -15.08 3.46 -8.33
CA PRO A 244 -13.97 4.28 -7.84
C PRO A 244 -14.22 5.74 -8.22
N ASP A 245 -14.05 6.63 -7.25
CA ASP A 245 -14.16 8.07 -7.47
C ASP A 245 -12.76 8.66 -7.55
N PRO A 246 -12.28 9.07 -8.74
CA PRO A 246 -10.94 9.63 -8.91
C PRO A 246 -10.74 10.96 -8.18
N SER A 247 -11.81 11.65 -7.80
CA SER A 247 -11.73 12.89 -7.01
C SER A 247 -11.43 12.63 -5.52
N ILE A 248 -11.62 11.39 -5.06
CA ILE A 248 -11.37 11.00 -3.67
C ILE A 248 -9.99 10.35 -3.55
N SER A 249 -9.15 10.90 -2.70
CA SER A 249 -7.89 10.28 -2.29
C SER A 249 -8.04 9.57 -0.95
N GLN A 250 -7.55 8.34 -0.87
CA GLN A 250 -7.40 7.58 0.37
C GLN A 250 -5.99 7.74 0.93
N ALA A 251 -5.84 7.56 2.24
CA ALA A 251 -4.54 7.50 2.87
C ALA A 251 -3.91 6.12 2.65
N LEU A 252 -2.75 6.10 2.01
CA LEU A 252 -1.86 4.95 1.97
C LEU A 252 -0.91 4.98 3.16
N LYS A 253 -0.53 3.81 3.66
CA LYS A 253 0.38 3.62 4.79
C LYS A 253 1.52 2.67 4.46
N GLY A 254 2.63 2.77 5.20
CA GLY A 254 3.71 1.79 5.24
C GLY A 254 4.92 2.05 4.35
N GLY A 255 4.77 2.79 3.27
CA GLY A 255 5.81 2.87 2.24
C GLY A 255 5.91 1.58 1.42
N SER A 256 6.87 1.51 0.52
CA SER A 256 7.04 0.36 -0.36
C SER A 256 8.50 0.10 -0.71
N HIS A 257 8.75 -0.95 -1.49
CA HIS A 257 10.07 -1.26 -2.06
C HIS A 257 10.64 -0.14 -2.96
N LEU A 258 9.82 0.83 -3.37
CA LEU A 258 10.26 2.02 -4.12
C LEU A 258 10.62 3.21 -3.22
N CYS A 259 10.47 3.10 -1.91
CA CYS A 259 10.82 4.18 -0.99
C CYS A 259 12.33 4.22 -0.73
N ALA A 260 12.93 5.36 -1.06
CA ALA A 260 14.35 5.66 -0.90
C ALA A 260 14.54 6.91 -0.02
N PRO A 261 15.59 7.00 0.82
CA PRO A 261 15.80 8.13 1.71
C PRO A 261 15.82 9.49 0.97
N GLU A 262 16.43 9.53 -0.20
CA GLU A 262 16.58 10.75 -1.02
C GLU A 262 15.30 11.19 -1.74
N TYR A 263 14.31 10.30 -1.85
CA TYR A 263 13.07 10.59 -2.58
C TYR A 263 11.82 10.43 -1.70
N CYS A 264 11.68 9.31 -1.00
CA CYS A 264 10.48 8.94 -0.27
C CYS A 264 10.84 8.31 1.07
N HIS A 265 11.07 9.11 2.11
CA HIS A 265 11.34 8.60 3.47
C HIS A 265 10.03 8.27 4.20
N ARG A 266 9.10 7.57 3.52
CA ARG A 266 7.76 7.26 4.04
C ARG A 266 7.60 5.80 4.52
N TYR A 267 8.66 5.04 4.62
CA TYR A 267 8.67 3.68 5.20
C TYR A 267 8.72 3.73 6.75
N ARG A 268 7.67 4.32 7.34
CA ARG A 268 7.50 4.57 8.79
C ARG A 268 6.01 4.48 9.18
N PRO A 269 5.65 4.07 10.41
CA PRO A 269 4.23 3.97 10.81
C PRO A 269 3.44 5.27 10.65
N ALA A 270 4.04 6.42 11.03
CA ALA A 270 3.39 7.73 10.95
C ALA A 270 3.23 8.25 9.52
N ALA A 271 4.03 7.74 8.57
CA ALA A 271 4.00 8.24 7.20
C ALA A 271 2.68 7.90 6.50
N ARG A 272 2.25 8.81 5.64
CA ARG A 272 1.02 8.70 4.85
C ARG A 272 1.22 9.32 3.47
N SER A 273 0.47 8.85 2.50
CA SER A 273 0.49 9.39 1.13
C SER A 273 -0.91 9.39 0.55
N PRO A 274 -1.31 10.41 -0.24
CA PRO A 274 -2.58 10.39 -0.95
C PRO A 274 -2.51 9.45 -2.16
N GLN A 275 -3.63 8.76 -2.42
CA GLN A 275 -3.80 8.04 -3.68
C GLN A 275 -5.27 8.04 -4.08
N SER A 276 -5.58 8.36 -5.33
CA SER A 276 -6.95 8.30 -5.85
C SER A 276 -7.45 6.85 -5.89
N GLN A 277 -8.76 6.67 -5.70
CA GLN A 277 -9.38 5.36 -5.51
C GLN A 277 -9.28 4.42 -6.71
N ASP A 278 -9.12 4.98 -7.90
CA ASP A 278 -9.04 4.28 -9.18
C ASP A 278 -7.62 3.88 -9.61
N THR A 279 -6.61 4.32 -8.86
CA THR A 279 -5.21 4.10 -9.25
C THR A 279 -4.72 2.71 -8.86
N ALA A 280 -4.23 1.96 -9.85
CA ALA A 280 -3.51 0.72 -9.68
C ALA A 280 -2.03 0.93 -10.06
N THR A 281 -1.11 0.46 -9.22
CA THR A 281 0.34 0.60 -9.45
C THR A 281 1.13 -0.61 -8.98
N THR A 282 2.38 -0.73 -9.42
CA THR A 282 3.29 -1.85 -9.10
C THR A 282 3.74 -1.92 -7.64
N HIS A 283 3.32 -0.99 -6.78
CA HIS A 283 3.82 -0.90 -5.39
C HIS A 283 2.73 -0.64 -4.35
N ILE A 284 1.45 -0.80 -4.74
CA ILE A 284 0.30 -0.65 -3.84
C ILE A 284 -0.44 -1.98 -3.75
N GLY A 285 -0.62 -2.44 -2.53
CA GLY A 285 -1.41 -3.58 -2.12
C GLY A 285 -2.31 -3.23 -0.93
N PHE A 286 -2.64 -4.20 -0.09
CA PHE A 286 -3.49 -4.00 1.08
C PHE A 286 -3.43 -5.19 2.03
N ARG A 287 -3.90 -4.99 3.26
CA ARG A 287 -4.29 -6.03 4.21
C ARG A 287 -5.66 -5.72 4.80
N CYS A 288 -6.33 -6.73 5.34
CA CYS A 288 -7.64 -6.59 5.92
C CYS A 288 -7.62 -6.66 7.45
N VAL A 289 -8.74 -6.20 8.03
CA VAL A 289 -9.06 -6.31 9.45
C VAL A 289 -10.43 -6.93 9.62
N ALA A 290 -10.68 -7.49 10.80
CA ALA A 290 -11.99 -7.90 11.28
C ALA A 290 -12.30 -7.18 12.58
N ASP A 291 -13.58 -6.91 12.84
CA ASP A 291 -14.02 -6.39 14.12
C ASP A 291 -13.82 -7.46 15.21
N GLY A 292 -13.45 -7.01 16.42
CA GLY A 292 -13.18 -7.89 17.55
C GLY A 292 -14.47 -8.42 18.20
#